data_26075075782ebd03683391b5165f9789
#
_entry.id   26075075782ebd03683391b5165f9789
#
_cell.length_a   1.000
_cell.length_b   1.000
_cell.length_c   1.000
_cell.angle_alpha   90.00
_cell.angle_beta   90.00
_cell.angle_gamma   90.00
#
_symmetry.space_group_name_H-M   'P 1'
#
loop_
_entity.id
_entity.type
_entity.pdbx_description
1 polymer ?
#
loop_
_entity_poly.entity_id
_entity_poly.type
_entity_poly.pdbx_seq_one_letter_code
_entity_poly.pdbx_strand_id
1 'polypeptide(L)'
;MNNIKNLYKKYSYYINYALLVFINGIASVLNYVSSIYVNRSLSISDFAHYNGIINIYSIIVLTVSSFSYYIMHHYKDDEDARVYWTYGYILAIIIFIIYILSIPLMDILFNIKSYSSLLIMSIGIFASILVIVSQSILKINNYIAYDYTASLIAIFIAKILLLAYFIITGLTLERAIISVSLFCVLYLTINLIELKKLKLPYYVQINKIKTYFSIKNLSEFLTYIINIVIINFIFNWISLSDVLMANRYLDKTSAGYYSTISLIIKMFFYIGTPVASVMFSYILIAKKDNNKNKERKIVYYSIALFIFASICLSAFLIIFAKQIVLIQFTNRYEAIIPLIPQAVIFGFSLGFTVIAFNYGLAYKLFAPFYVYLIIFAYVYFSLRNGLRTFENFMFIMKIFFITLLIYNILIILIHRIILRTNKKLK
;
A
#
# COMPACT_ATOMS: atom_id res chain seq x y z
N MET A 1 -19.21 39.16 -5.68
CA MET A 1 -18.13 38.60 -4.85
C MET A 1 -18.62 37.86 -3.60
N ASN A 2 -19.62 38.35 -2.86
CA ASN A 2 -20.14 37.68 -1.65
C ASN A 2 -20.73 36.28 -1.91
N ASN A 3 -21.42 36.06 -3.03
CA ASN A 3 -21.99 34.75 -3.37
C ASN A 3 -20.92 33.68 -3.63
N ILE A 4 -19.79 34.05 -4.24
CA ILE A 4 -18.69 33.14 -4.50
C ILE A 4 -17.96 32.77 -3.19
N LYS A 5 -17.76 33.73 -2.28
CA LYS A 5 -17.22 33.49 -0.95
C LYS A 5 -18.11 32.58 -0.09
N ASN A 6 -19.43 32.77 -0.16
CA ASN A 6 -20.39 31.93 0.55
C ASN A 6 -20.47 30.50 -0.04
N LEU A 7 -20.45 30.38 -1.37
CA LEU A 7 -20.32 29.09 -2.06
C LEU A 7 -19.00 28.39 -1.72
N TYR A 8 -17.87 29.11 -1.75
CA TYR A 8 -16.57 28.57 -1.36
C TYR A 8 -16.58 28.08 0.09
N LYS A 9 -17.13 28.86 1.04
CA LYS A 9 -17.25 28.46 2.45
C LYS A 9 -18.15 27.24 2.65
N LYS A 10 -19.24 27.12 1.85
CA LYS A 10 -20.16 25.97 1.86
C LYS A 10 -19.54 24.71 1.26
N TYR A 11 -18.71 24.85 0.23
CA TYR A 11 -18.10 23.74 -0.50
C TYR A 11 -16.61 23.59 -0.24
N SER A 12 -15.99 24.42 0.58
CA SER A 12 -14.54 24.40 0.88
C SER A 12 -14.06 23.02 1.34
N TYR A 13 -14.87 22.31 2.12
CA TYR A 13 -14.57 20.94 2.54
C TYR A 13 -14.47 19.98 1.35
N TYR A 14 -15.40 20.04 0.40
CA TYR A 14 -15.39 19.17 -0.78
C TYR A 14 -14.28 19.53 -1.77
N ILE A 15 -14.01 20.83 -1.91
CA ILE A 15 -12.92 21.33 -2.78
C ILE A 15 -11.57 20.92 -2.21
N ASN A 16 -11.35 21.11 -0.91
CA ASN A 16 -10.12 20.68 -0.26
C ASN A 16 -9.94 19.17 -0.33
N TYR A 17 -11.01 18.40 -0.14
CA TYR A 17 -11.00 16.95 -0.28
C TYR A 17 -10.63 16.52 -1.70
N ALA A 18 -11.26 17.11 -2.72
CA ALA A 18 -10.97 16.83 -4.13
C ALA A 18 -9.52 17.17 -4.48
N LEU A 19 -9.00 18.31 -4.00
CA LEU A 19 -7.60 18.71 -4.16
C LEU A 19 -6.64 17.69 -3.54
N LEU A 20 -6.93 17.20 -2.33
CA LEU A 20 -6.10 16.20 -1.65
C LEU A 20 -6.09 14.86 -2.39
N VAL A 21 -7.25 14.43 -2.91
CA VAL A 21 -7.35 13.22 -3.77
C VAL A 21 -6.55 13.41 -5.05
N PHE A 22 -6.62 14.59 -5.67
CA PHE A 22 -5.87 14.91 -6.89
C PHE A 22 -4.35 14.91 -6.64
N ILE A 23 -3.89 15.54 -5.57
CA ILE A 23 -2.47 15.57 -5.18
C ILE A 23 -1.94 14.14 -4.93
N ASN A 24 -2.71 13.33 -4.22
CA ASN A 24 -2.36 11.92 -3.96
C ASN A 24 -2.37 11.09 -5.25
N GLY A 25 -3.29 11.39 -6.16
CA GLY A 25 -3.34 10.81 -7.50
C GLY A 25 -2.07 11.12 -8.30
N ILE A 26 -1.62 12.38 -8.31
CA ILE A 26 -0.35 12.78 -8.95
C ILE A 26 0.83 12.02 -8.34
N ALA A 27 0.90 11.92 -7.00
CA ALA A 27 1.95 11.17 -6.33
C ALA A 27 1.97 9.69 -6.77
N SER A 28 0.80 9.06 -6.90
CA SER A 28 0.66 7.69 -7.36
C SER A 28 1.11 7.52 -8.83
N VAL A 29 0.75 8.45 -9.70
CA VAL A 29 1.18 8.47 -11.11
C VAL A 29 2.70 8.63 -11.20
N LEU A 30 3.29 9.56 -10.46
CA LEU A 30 4.74 9.76 -10.43
C LEU A 30 5.50 8.52 -9.93
N ASN A 31 4.98 7.85 -8.90
CA ASN A 31 5.53 6.59 -8.42
C ASN A 31 5.46 5.49 -9.50
N TYR A 32 4.34 5.39 -10.22
CA TYR A 32 4.19 4.43 -11.31
C TYR A 32 5.15 4.72 -12.45
N VAL A 33 5.24 5.98 -12.89
CA VAL A 33 6.17 6.45 -13.93
C VAL A 33 7.61 6.14 -13.53
N SER A 34 8.01 6.41 -12.28
CA SER A 34 9.36 6.06 -11.79
C SER A 34 9.63 4.55 -11.89
N SER A 35 8.64 3.70 -11.57
CA SER A 35 8.77 2.24 -11.69
C SER A 35 8.93 1.77 -13.15
N ILE A 36 8.26 2.44 -14.10
CA ILE A 36 8.45 2.18 -15.54
C ILE A 36 9.89 2.52 -15.96
N TYR A 37 10.41 3.68 -15.56
CA TYR A 37 11.77 4.08 -15.89
C TYR A 37 12.82 3.11 -15.31
N VAL A 38 12.62 2.64 -14.09
CA VAL A 38 13.48 1.61 -13.48
C VAL A 38 13.41 0.31 -14.29
N ASN A 39 12.19 -0.14 -14.67
CA ASN A 39 12.01 -1.34 -15.49
C ASN A 39 12.72 -1.26 -16.85
N ARG A 40 12.67 -0.10 -17.49
CA ARG A 40 13.32 0.11 -18.80
C ARG A 40 14.83 0.12 -18.72
N SER A 41 15.39 0.57 -17.60
CA SER A 41 16.83 0.84 -17.47
C SER A 41 17.60 -0.30 -16.81
N LEU A 42 16.95 -1.11 -15.97
CA LEU A 42 17.56 -2.30 -15.38
C LEU A 42 17.51 -3.51 -16.30
N SER A 43 18.35 -4.52 -16.04
CA SER A 43 18.17 -5.84 -16.63
C SER A 43 16.85 -6.47 -16.12
N ILE A 44 16.30 -7.41 -16.88
CA ILE A 44 15.07 -8.13 -16.49
C ILE A 44 15.23 -8.77 -15.11
N SER A 45 16.39 -9.40 -14.87
CA SER A 45 16.75 -10.02 -13.59
C SER A 45 16.83 -9.02 -12.44
N ASP A 46 17.52 -7.87 -12.67
CA ASP A 46 17.67 -6.86 -11.62
C ASP A 46 16.33 -6.18 -11.29
N PHE A 47 15.46 -6.03 -12.29
CA PHE A 47 14.11 -5.53 -12.05
C PHE A 47 13.27 -6.49 -11.21
N ALA A 48 13.43 -7.80 -11.36
CA ALA A 48 12.78 -8.78 -10.49
C ALA A 48 13.23 -8.61 -9.02
N HIS A 49 14.54 -8.46 -8.79
CA HIS A 49 15.08 -8.20 -7.46
C HIS A 49 14.63 -6.85 -6.90
N TYR A 50 14.65 -5.79 -7.71
CA TYR A 50 14.13 -4.48 -7.33
C TYR A 50 12.68 -4.57 -6.83
N ASN A 51 11.80 -5.20 -7.61
CA ASN A 51 10.40 -5.34 -7.26
C ASN A 51 10.20 -6.22 -6.00
N GLY A 52 11.01 -7.26 -5.84
CA GLY A 52 11.02 -8.07 -4.63
C GLY A 52 11.33 -7.25 -3.38
N ILE A 53 12.39 -6.44 -3.42
CA ILE A 53 12.81 -5.57 -2.31
C ILE A 53 11.72 -4.53 -2.00
N ILE A 54 11.14 -3.89 -3.04
CA ILE A 54 10.06 -2.91 -2.88
C ILE A 54 8.80 -3.53 -2.27
N ASN A 55 8.48 -4.77 -2.62
CA ASN A 55 7.33 -5.46 -2.05
C ASN A 55 7.56 -5.81 -0.57
N ILE A 56 8.75 -6.28 -0.18
CA ILE A 56 9.11 -6.51 1.23
C ILE A 56 8.99 -5.18 2.02
N TYR A 57 9.59 -4.11 1.51
CA TYR A 57 9.45 -2.77 2.08
C TYR A 57 7.98 -2.38 2.26
N SER A 58 7.18 -2.55 1.23
CA SER A 58 5.76 -2.17 1.24
C SER A 58 4.96 -2.99 2.24
N ILE A 59 5.19 -4.30 2.35
CA ILE A 59 4.54 -5.17 3.34
C ILE A 59 4.83 -4.66 4.76
N ILE A 60 6.08 -4.34 5.06
CA ILE A 60 6.49 -3.85 6.38
C ILE A 60 5.84 -2.50 6.67
N VAL A 61 6.03 -1.52 5.80
CA VAL A 61 5.58 -0.13 6.02
C VAL A 61 4.06 -0.03 6.07
N LEU A 62 3.35 -0.71 5.16
CA LEU A 62 1.88 -0.71 5.16
C LEU A 62 1.31 -1.44 6.38
N THR A 63 1.98 -2.47 6.88
CA THR A 63 1.58 -3.14 8.12
C THR A 63 1.74 -2.20 9.31
N VAL A 64 2.88 -1.52 9.41
CA VAL A 64 3.17 -0.56 10.48
C VAL A 64 2.30 0.70 10.38
N SER A 65 1.77 1.02 9.19
CA SER A 65 0.84 2.15 9.04
C SER A 65 -0.43 2.03 9.90
N SER A 66 -0.73 0.82 10.40
CA SER A 66 -1.75 0.59 11.42
C SER A 66 -1.53 1.43 12.69
N PHE A 67 -0.28 1.79 12.98
CA PHE A 67 0.07 2.69 14.09
C PHE A 67 -0.52 4.10 13.91
N SER A 68 -0.69 4.55 12.67
CA SER A 68 -1.39 5.82 12.39
C SER A 68 -2.81 5.83 12.93
N TYR A 69 -3.55 4.71 12.81
CA TYR A 69 -4.92 4.60 13.35
C TYR A 69 -4.93 4.73 14.87
N TYR A 70 -3.94 4.12 15.55
CA TYR A 70 -3.82 4.26 17.00
C TYR A 70 -3.59 5.71 17.40
N ILE A 71 -2.64 6.39 16.77
CA ILE A 71 -2.35 7.81 17.02
C ILE A 71 -3.63 8.66 16.80
N MET A 72 -4.32 8.44 15.67
CA MET A 72 -5.53 9.21 15.34
C MET A 72 -6.69 9.03 16.32
N HIS A 73 -6.77 7.89 17.00
CA HIS A 73 -7.85 7.61 17.97
C HIS A 73 -7.54 8.11 19.38
N HIS A 74 -6.27 8.22 19.76
CA HIS A 74 -5.86 8.47 21.13
C HIS A 74 -5.16 9.84 21.33
N TYR A 75 -4.87 10.56 20.25
CA TYR A 75 -4.25 11.88 20.35
C TYR A 75 -5.20 12.90 20.96
N LYS A 76 -4.78 13.57 22.02
CA LYS A 76 -5.52 14.63 22.73
C LYS A 76 -4.75 15.94 22.75
N ASP A 77 -3.44 15.88 22.99
CA ASP A 77 -2.58 17.04 23.17
C ASP A 77 -1.14 16.82 22.72
N ASP A 78 -0.31 17.83 22.87
CA ASP A 78 1.09 17.81 22.50
C ASP A 78 1.95 16.83 23.34
N GLU A 79 1.51 16.47 24.55
CA GLU A 79 2.21 15.48 25.39
C GLU A 79 2.01 14.09 24.81
N ASP A 80 0.82 13.77 24.37
CA ASP A 80 0.54 12.53 23.64
C ASP A 80 1.39 12.41 22.37
N ALA A 81 1.56 13.51 21.60
CA ALA A 81 2.41 13.49 20.42
C ALA A 81 3.85 13.09 20.72
N ARG A 82 4.40 13.51 21.86
CA ARG A 82 5.76 13.13 22.29
C ARG A 82 5.84 11.65 22.68
N VAL A 83 4.78 11.12 23.28
CA VAL A 83 4.64 9.68 23.56
C VAL A 83 4.66 8.90 22.26
N TYR A 84 3.90 9.32 21.24
CA TYR A 84 3.86 8.64 19.93
C TYR A 84 5.18 8.70 19.20
N TRP A 85 5.92 9.81 19.29
CA TRP A 85 7.30 9.88 18.78
C TRP A 85 8.18 8.84 19.47
N THR A 86 8.08 8.69 20.80
CA THR A 86 8.85 7.71 21.56
C THR A 86 8.54 6.28 21.10
N TYR A 87 7.25 5.92 20.98
CA TYR A 87 6.84 4.62 20.47
C TYR A 87 7.25 4.40 19.02
N GLY A 88 7.14 5.44 18.18
CA GLY A 88 7.57 5.40 16.80
C GLY A 88 9.06 5.12 16.63
N TYR A 89 9.92 5.78 17.42
CA TYR A 89 11.37 5.52 17.41
C TYR A 89 11.70 4.10 17.87
N ILE A 90 11.09 3.63 18.95
CA ILE A 90 11.31 2.27 19.46
C ILE A 90 10.87 1.25 18.41
N LEU A 91 9.69 1.43 17.84
CA LEU A 91 9.17 0.56 16.79
C LEU A 91 10.09 0.57 15.57
N ALA A 92 10.58 1.75 15.16
CA ALA A 92 11.52 1.89 14.06
C ALA A 92 12.85 1.15 14.33
N ILE A 93 13.41 1.26 15.53
CA ILE A 93 14.64 0.55 15.93
C ILE A 93 14.41 -0.97 15.95
N ILE A 94 13.33 -1.42 16.55
CA ILE A 94 13.01 -2.86 16.62
C ILE A 94 12.85 -3.45 15.21
N ILE A 95 12.07 -2.81 14.36
CA ILE A 95 11.85 -3.29 12.99
C ILE A 95 13.13 -3.21 12.16
N PHE A 96 13.93 -2.16 12.32
CA PHE A 96 15.24 -2.02 11.68
C PHE A 96 16.17 -3.19 12.02
N ILE A 97 16.26 -3.53 13.32
CA ILE A 97 17.09 -4.67 13.78
C ILE A 97 16.53 -6.00 13.24
N ILE A 98 15.21 -6.23 13.35
CA ILE A 98 14.57 -7.46 12.83
C ILE A 98 14.79 -7.56 11.33
N TYR A 99 14.65 -6.46 10.58
CA TYR A 99 14.87 -6.45 9.14
C TYR A 99 16.30 -6.81 8.79
N ILE A 100 17.30 -6.20 9.44
CA ILE A 100 18.72 -6.52 9.19
C ILE A 100 19.01 -8.00 9.49
N LEU A 101 18.53 -8.51 10.62
CA LEU A 101 18.71 -9.92 10.99
C LEU A 101 17.99 -10.87 10.03
N SER A 102 16.94 -10.42 9.36
CA SER A 102 16.19 -11.21 8.38
C SER A 102 16.79 -11.19 6.96
N ILE A 103 17.78 -10.34 6.67
CA ILE A 103 18.38 -10.25 5.32
C ILE A 103 18.88 -11.61 4.80
N PRO A 104 19.61 -12.45 5.57
CA PRO A 104 20.01 -13.78 5.08
C PRO A 104 18.82 -14.69 4.77
N LEU A 105 17.74 -14.58 5.55
CA LEU A 105 16.50 -15.33 5.29
C LEU A 105 15.80 -14.87 3.99
N MET A 106 15.92 -13.61 3.61
CA MET A 106 15.33 -13.09 2.38
C MET A 106 15.99 -13.70 1.14
N ASP A 107 17.31 -13.95 1.17
CA ASP A 107 17.98 -14.69 0.10
C ASP A 107 17.45 -16.14 0.04
N ILE A 108 17.42 -16.82 1.17
CA ILE A 108 16.96 -18.22 1.25
C ILE A 108 15.48 -18.35 0.84
N LEU A 109 14.62 -17.45 1.30
CA LEU A 109 13.17 -17.54 1.09
C LEU A 109 12.76 -17.04 -0.29
N PHE A 110 13.38 -15.98 -0.80
CA PHE A 110 12.93 -15.26 -1.99
C PHE A 110 13.99 -15.12 -3.09
N ASN A 111 15.16 -15.76 -2.92
CA ASN A 111 16.27 -15.72 -3.87
C ASN A 111 16.69 -14.29 -4.27
N ILE A 112 16.70 -13.36 -3.32
CA ILE A 112 17.10 -11.95 -3.53
C ILE A 112 18.58 -11.82 -3.14
N LYS A 113 19.48 -11.96 -4.12
CA LYS A 113 20.93 -11.98 -3.92
C LYS A 113 21.58 -10.60 -3.95
N SER A 114 21.01 -9.62 -3.29
CA SER A 114 21.56 -8.25 -3.25
C SER A 114 21.58 -7.70 -1.83
N TYR A 115 22.58 -8.15 -1.05
CA TYR A 115 22.73 -7.72 0.36
C TYR A 115 22.89 -6.21 0.51
N SER A 116 23.67 -5.56 -0.36
CA SER A 116 23.87 -4.11 -0.35
C SER A 116 22.56 -3.35 -0.54
N SER A 117 21.73 -3.75 -1.52
CA SER A 117 20.44 -3.14 -1.78
C SER A 117 19.47 -3.31 -0.60
N LEU A 118 19.46 -4.50 0.04
CA LEU A 118 18.64 -4.75 1.23
C LEU A 118 19.11 -3.90 2.42
N LEU A 119 20.42 -3.75 2.64
CA LEU A 119 20.95 -2.86 3.67
C LEU A 119 20.60 -1.38 3.42
N ILE A 120 20.71 -0.91 2.18
CA ILE A 120 20.30 0.46 1.82
C ILE A 120 18.81 0.66 2.11
N MET A 121 17.96 -0.34 1.80
CA MET A 121 16.52 -0.26 2.04
C MET A 121 16.15 -0.20 3.52
N SER A 122 16.98 -0.75 4.42
CA SER A 122 16.75 -0.67 5.87
C SER A 122 16.63 0.79 6.38
N ILE A 123 17.43 1.70 5.80
CA ILE A 123 17.36 3.15 6.10
C ILE A 123 16.00 3.70 5.66
N GLY A 124 15.54 3.31 4.48
CA GLY A 124 14.21 3.69 3.97
C GLY A 124 13.08 3.20 4.86
N ILE A 125 13.15 1.96 5.37
CA ILE A 125 12.17 1.38 6.30
C ILE A 125 12.15 2.18 7.61
N PHE A 126 13.31 2.42 8.20
CA PHE A 126 13.44 3.22 9.42
C PHE A 126 12.80 4.61 9.28
N ALA A 127 13.17 5.33 8.22
CA ALA A 127 12.60 6.65 7.93
C ALA A 127 11.10 6.60 7.71
N SER A 128 10.58 5.58 6.98
CA SER A 128 9.14 5.45 6.69
C SER A 128 8.29 5.22 7.94
N ILE A 129 8.81 4.51 8.94
CA ILE A 129 8.10 4.32 10.22
C ILE A 129 7.96 5.65 10.95
N LEU A 130 8.99 6.48 10.94
CA LEU A 130 8.92 7.82 11.53
C LEU A 130 8.03 8.78 10.73
N VAL A 131 7.96 8.60 9.40
CA VAL A 131 6.99 9.31 8.55
C VAL A 131 5.56 9.01 8.99
N ILE A 132 5.22 7.77 9.37
CA ILE A 132 3.88 7.41 9.86
C ILE A 132 3.49 8.24 11.08
N VAL A 133 4.42 8.51 12.00
CA VAL A 133 4.17 9.35 13.17
C VAL A 133 3.96 10.81 12.75
N SER A 134 4.90 11.37 11.97
CA SER A 134 4.85 12.77 11.54
C SER A 134 3.57 13.09 10.75
N GLN A 135 3.22 12.26 9.78
CA GLN A 135 2.01 12.44 8.98
C GLN A 135 0.73 12.32 9.82
N SER A 136 0.71 11.45 10.85
CA SER A 136 -0.45 11.29 11.73
C SER A 136 -0.68 12.56 12.54
N ILE A 137 0.38 13.15 13.09
CA ILE A 137 0.32 14.40 13.85
C ILE A 137 -0.14 15.56 12.95
N LEU A 138 0.39 15.67 11.71
CA LEU A 138 -0.05 16.68 10.75
C LEU A 138 -1.54 16.52 10.38
N LYS A 139 -1.99 15.29 10.14
CA LYS A 139 -3.39 15.00 9.77
C LYS A 139 -4.38 15.34 10.86
N ILE A 140 -4.08 14.99 12.11
CA ILE A 140 -4.95 15.27 13.27
C ILE A 140 -5.11 16.77 13.47
N ASN A 141 -4.02 17.53 13.30
CA ASN A 141 -4.01 18.99 13.44
C ASN A 141 -4.54 19.72 12.18
N ASN A 142 -5.19 19.01 11.26
CA ASN A 142 -5.75 19.54 10.00
C ASN A 142 -4.72 20.11 9.01
N TYR A 143 -3.45 19.73 9.13
CA TYR A 143 -2.37 20.12 8.22
C TYR A 143 -2.10 19.07 7.12
N ILE A 144 -3.16 18.42 6.64
CA ILE A 144 -3.09 17.31 5.65
C ILE A 144 -2.38 17.75 4.36
N ALA A 145 -2.59 18.99 3.93
CA ALA A 145 -1.96 19.53 2.72
C ALA A 145 -0.43 19.57 2.81
N TYR A 146 0.12 19.87 3.99
CA TYR A 146 1.57 19.89 4.21
C TYR A 146 2.18 18.49 4.06
N ASP A 147 1.54 17.46 4.61
CA ASP A 147 1.97 16.07 4.47
C ASP A 147 2.01 15.64 2.98
N TYR A 148 0.95 15.93 2.21
CA TYR A 148 0.93 15.59 0.80
C TYR A 148 1.93 16.39 -0.06
N THR A 149 2.12 17.67 0.23
CA THR A 149 3.14 18.48 -0.47
C THR A 149 4.55 18.00 -0.15
N ALA A 150 4.82 17.62 1.09
CA ALA A 150 6.09 17.00 1.50
C ALA A 150 6.35 15.70 0.71
N SER A 151 5.35 14.84 0.59
CA SER A 151 5.43 13.62 -0.21
C SER A 151 5.74 13.92 -1.68
N LEU A 152 5.03 14.87 -2.30
CA LEU A 152 5.26 15.25 -3.70
C LEU A 152 6.67 15.80 -3.94
N ILE A 153 7.16 16.68 -3.08
CA ILE A 153 8.52 17.24 -3.17
C ILE A 153 9.55 16.11 -3.06
N ALA A 154 9.38 15.21 -2.08
CA ALA A 154 10.27 14.08 -1.89
C ALA A 154 10.27 13.12 -3.10
N ILE A 155 9.10 12.83 -3.70
CA ILE A 155 8.99 12.02 -4.92
C ILE A 155 9.72 12.72 -6.07
N PHE A 156 9.48 14.00 -6.26
CA PHE A 156 10.08 14.75 -7.37
C PHE A 156 11.60 14.75 -7.27
N ILE A 157 12.16 15.05 -6.11
CA ILE A 157 13.62 15.08 -5.91
C ILE A 157 14.22 13.69 -6.04
N ALA A 158 13.74 12.70 -5.30
CA ALA A 158 14.38 11.38 -5.22
C ALA A 158 14.02 10.45 -6.39
N LYS A 159 12.75 10.41 -6.80
CA LYS A 159 12.27 9.44 -7.78
C LYS A 159 12.18 9.99 -9.20
N ILE A 160 12.27 11.31 -9.40
CA ILE A 160 12.33 11.90 -10.73
C ILE A 160 13.72 12.44 -11.01
N LEU A 161 14.20 13.45 -10.27
CA LEU A 161 15.48 14.10 -10.57
C LEU A 161 16.68 13.17 -10.33
N LEU A 162 16.80 12.56 -9.16
CA LEU A 162 17.93 11.69 -8.84
C LEU A 162 17.90 10.40 -9.67
N LEU A 163 16.72 9.82 -9.90
CA LEU A 163 16.58 8.64 -10.75
C LEU A 163 16.95 8.96 -12.20
N ALA A 164 16.53 10.10 -12.73
CA ALA A 164 16.94 10.55 -14.08
C ALA A 164 18.46 10.70 -14.17
N TYR A 165 19.10 11.29 -13.16
CA TYR A 165 20.55 11.37 -13.10
C TYR A 165 21.21 9.97 -13.11
N PHE A 166 20.69 9.02 -12.31
CA PHE A 166 21.20 7.66 -12.29
C PHE A 166 20.97 6.90 -13.61
N ILE A 167 19.90 7.18 -14.33
CA ILE A 167 19.65 6.60 -15.65
C ILE A 167 20.69 7.08 -16.66
N ILE A 168 21.01 8.37 -16.65
CA ILE A 168 22.03 8.96 -17.55
C ILE A 168 23.44 8.43 -17.23
N THR A 169 23.77 8.24 -15.95
CA THR A 169 25.09 7.77 -15.50
C THR A 169 25.22 6.25 -15.39
N GLY A 170 24.19 5.49 -15.76
CA GLY A 170 24.11 4.04 -15.65
C GLY A 170 23.36 3.60 -14.40
N LEU A 171 22.10 3.19 -14.56
CA LEU A 171 21.28 2.71 -13.47
C LEU A 171 21.71 1.30 -13.06
N THR A 172 21.97 1.11 -11.77
CA THR A 172 22.15 -0.20 -11.13
C THR A 172 21.02 -0.46 -10.14
N LEU A 173 20.84 -1.72 -9.71
CA LEU A 173 19.86 -2.09 -8.69
C LEU A 173 20.04 -1.25 -7.41
N GLU A 174 21.28 -1.10 -6.95
CA GLU A 174 21.60 -0.31 -5.76
C GLU A 174 21.21 1.16 -5.90
N ARG A 175 21.52 1.79 -7.04
CA ARG A 175 21.14 3.19 -7.32
C ARG A 175 19.62 3.36 -7.37
N ALA A 176 18.89 2.39 -7.91
CA ALA A 176 17.44 2.40 -7.89
C ALA A 176 16.88 2.33 -6.46
N ILE A 177 17.44 1.48 -5.59
CA ILE A 177 17.06 1.37 -4.18
C ILE A 177 17.47 2.62 -3.38
N ILE A 178 18.64 3.22 -3.66
CA ILE A 178 19.04 4.51 -3.07
C ILE A 178 17.98 5.59 -3.34
N SER A 179 17.44 5.67 -4.55
CA SER A 179 16.41 6.67 -4.87
C SER A 179 15.14 6.48 -4.02
N VAL A 180 14.74 5.23 -3.74
CA VAL A 180 13.59 4.92 -2.90
C VAL A 180 13.88 5.22 -1.42
N SER A 181 15.05 4.83 -0.92
CA SER A 181 15.43 5.10 0.47
C SER A 181 15.58 6.61 0.73
N LEU A 182 16.15 7.34 -0.23
CA LEU A 182 16.28 8.80 -0.15
C LEU A 182 14.91 9.48 -0.18
N PHE A 183 13.96 8.98 -0.97
CA PHE A 183 12.57 9.46 -0.93
C PHE A 183 12.02 9.40 0.50
N CYS A 184 12.19 8.28 1.21
CA CYS A 184 11.69 8.11 2.57
C CYS A 184 12.36 9.09 3.56
N VAL A 185 13.68 9.28 3.42
CA VAL A 185 14.45 10.21 4.26
C VAL A 185 14.05 11.67 4.00
N LEU A 186 13.93 12.06 2.73
CA LEU A 186 13.48 13.41 2.35
C LEU A 186 12.06 13.69 2.84
N TYR A 187 11.16 12.73 2.68
CA TYR A 187 9.78 12.87 3.14
C TYR A 187 9.73 13.09 4.65
N LEU A 188 10.48 12.29 5.43
CA LEU A 188 10.62 12.50 6.87
C LEU A 188 11.18 13.90 7.19
N THR A 189 12.27 14.27 6.55
CA THR A 189 12.95 15.55 6.80
C THR A 189 12.03 16.74 6.54
N ILE A 190 11.29 16.73 5.43
CA ILE A 190 10.34 17.79 5.09
C ILE A 190 9.21 17.85 6.13
N ASN A 191 8.65 16.70 6.51
CA ASN A 191 7.62 16.66 7.56
C ASN A 191 8.12 17.20 8.90
N LEU A 192 9.36 16.88 9.30
CA LEU A 192 9.96 17.43 10.53
C LEU A 192 10.13 18.95 10.47
N ILE A 193 10.54 19.49 9.31
CA ILE A 193 10.63 20.93 9.09
C ILE A 193 9.25 21.58 9.21
N GLU A 194 8.23 20.99 8.61
CA GLU A 194 6.86 21.52 8.70
C GLU A 194 6.29 21.45 10.12
N LEU A 195 6.48 20.35 10.85
CA LEU A 195 6.11 20.24 12.27
C LEU A 195 6.76 21.34 13.11
N LYS A 196 8.07 21.59 12.87
CA LYS A 196 8.81 22.67 13.56
C LYS A 196 8.24 24.05 13.24
N LYS A 197 7.96 24.37 11.98
CA LYS A 197 7.33 25.63 11.56
C LYS A 197 5.96 25.84 12.19
N LEU A 198 5.17 24.77 12.28
CA LEU A 198 3.82 24.78 12.86
C LEU A 198 3.83 24.72 14.40
N LYS A 199 5.01 24.70 15.03
CA LYS A 199 5.21 24.57 16.49
C LYS A 199 4.57 23.30 17.08
N LEU A 200 4.40 22.25 16.28
CA LEU A 200 3.92 20.95 16.71
C LEU A 200 5.09 20.11 17.24
N PRO A 201 4.85 19.15 18.15
CA PRO A 201 5.88 18.27 18.67
C PRO A 201 6.54 17.44 17.57
N TYR A 202 7.88 17.48 17.48
CA TYR A 202 8.68 16.79 16.47
C TYR A 202 9.88 16.02 17.05
N TYR A 203 9.97 15.90 18.38
CA TYR A 203 11.08 15.25 19.07
C TYR A 203 10.62 14.44 20.29
N VAL A 204 11.46 13.51 20.69
CA VAL A 204 11.29 12.67 21.89
C VAL A 204 11.78 13.38 23.14
N GLN A 205 11.05 13.28 24.24
CA GLN A 205 11.53 13.69 25.58
C GLN A 205 12.12 12.49 26.33
N ILE A 206 13.44 12.32 26.24
CA ILE A 206 14.16 11.19 26.84
C ILE A 206 13.93 11.09 28.36
N ASN A 207 13.86 12.21 29.04
CA ASN A 207 13.70 12.27 30.51
C ASN A 207 12.34 11.72 31.01
N LYS A 208 11.32 11.66 30.14
CA LYS A 208 9.99 11.17 30.48
C LYS A 208 9.70 9.75 29.94
N ILE A 209 10.65 9.07 29.34
CA ILE A 209 10.46 7.75 28.72
C ILE A 209 9.88 6.76 29.76
N LYS A 210 10.39 6.73 30.97
CA LYS A 210 9.90 5.82 32.04
C LYS A 210 8.42 6.04 32.39
N THR A 211 7.95 7.29 32.34
CA THR A 211 6.54 7.64 32.64
C THR A 211 5.61 7.19 31.51
N TYR A 212 6.08 7.28 30.27
CA TYR A 212 5.33 6.86 29.08
C TYR A 212 5.23 5.32 28.94
N PHE A 213 6.24 4.60 29.44
CA PHE A 213 6.29 3.13 29.46
C PHE A 213 5.61 2.52 30.69
N SER A 214 4.48 3.06 31.14
CA SER A 214 3.68 2.35 32.13
C SER A 214 3.13 1.06 31.50
N ILE A 215 3.21 -0.06 32.25
CA ILE A 215 2.73 -1.39 31.81
C ILE A 215 1.28 -1.32 31.33
N LYS A 216 0.45 -0.48 31.97
CA LYS A 216 -0.95 -0.30 31.61
C LYS A 216 -1.11 0.32 30.21
N ASN A 217 -0.40 1.41 29.92
CA ASN A 217 -0.46 2.09 28.62
C ASN A 217 0.07 1.19 27.48
N LEU A 218 1.12 0.42 27.78
CA LEU A 218 1.68 -0.54 26.82
C LEU A 218 0.72 -1.70 26.53
N SER A 219 0.03 -2.21 27.56
CA SER A 219 -0.96 -3.28 27.42
C SER A 219 -2.16 -2.84 26.57
N GLU A 220 -2.70 -1.66 26.81
CA GLU A 220 -3.80 -1.10 26.00
C GLU A 220 -3.37 -0.88 24.56
N PHE A 221 -2.18 -0.33 24.34
CA PHE A 221 -1.56 -0.16 23.03
C PHE A 221 -1.43 -1.49 22.29
N LEU A 222 -0.82 -2.51 22.90
CA LEU A 222 -0.62 -3.81 22.28
C LEU A 222 -1.94 -4.50 21.95
N THR A 223 -2.91 -4.49 22.85
CA THR A 223 -4.21 -5.13 22.63
C THR A 223 -4.98 -4.51 21.47
N TYR A 224 -4.94 -3.18 21.34
CA TYR A 224 -5.60 -2.48 20.23
C TYR A 224 -4.89 -2.72 18.90
N ILE A 225 -3.56 -2.65 18.89
CA ILE A 225 -2.77 -2.74 17.67
C ILE A 225 -2.68 -4.16 17.11
N ILE A 226 -2.55 -5.19 17.96
CA ILE A 226 -2.28 -6.57 17.50
C ILE A 226 -3.29 -7.02 16.45
N ASN A 227 -4.59 -6.86 16.70
CA ASN A 227 -5.61 -7.30 15.74
C ASN A 227 -5.55 -6.54 14.41
N ILE A 228 -5.37 -5.22 14.46
CA ILE A 228 -5.32 -4.38 13.25
C ILE A 228 -4.02 -4.64 12.47
N VAL A 229 -2.90 -4.79 13.15
CA VAL A 229 -1.59 -5.10 12.55
C VAL A 229 -1.63 -6.48 11.87
N ILE A 230 -2.15 -7.51 12.54
CA ILE A 230 -2.23 -8.86 11.96
C ILE A 230 -3.07 -8.84 10.68
N ILE A 231 -4.23 -8.21 10.70
CA ILE A 231 -5.13 -8.18 9.54
C ILE A 231 -4.54 -7.37 8.39
N ASN A 232 -3.92 -6.23 8.69
CA ASN A 232 -3.21 -5.44 7.68
C ASN A 232 -1.99 -6.21 7.13
N PHE A 233 -1.26 -6.93 7.99
CA PHE A 233 -0.18 -7.79 7.54
C PHE A 233 -0.67 -8.86 6.57
N ILE A 234 -1.73 -9.59 6.93
CA ILE A 234 -2.33 -10.63 6.07
C ILE A 234 -2.76 -10.04 4.73
N PHE A 235 -3.45 -8.89 4.75
CA PHE A 235 -3.90 -8.20 3.55
C PHE A 235 -2.74 -7.76 2.65
N ASN A 236 -1.73 -7.11 3.23
CA ASN A 236 -0.56 -6.64 2.47
C ASN A 236 0.28 -7.81 1.96
N TRP A 237 0.41 -8.89 2.75
CA TRP A 237 1.10 -10.10 2.33
C TRP A 237 0.43 -10.71 1.10
N ILE A 238 -0.88 -10.91 1.13
CA ILE A 238 -1.65 -11.42 -0.01
C ILE A 238 -1.51 -10.53 -1.25
N SER A 239 -1.51 -9.22 -1.06
CA SER A 239 -1.49 -8.25 -2.16
C SER A 239 -0.12 -8.05 -2.81
N LEU A 240 0.97 -8.42 -2.13
CA LEU A 240 2.32 -8.07 -2.55
C LEU A 240 3.30 -9.26 -2.59
N SER A 241 2.91 -10.44 -2.11
CA SER A 241 3.78 -11.62 -2.09
C SER A 241 3.92 -12.33 -3.44
N ASP A 242 3.09 -12.02 -4.41
CA ASP A 242 3.10 -12.61 -5.74
C ASP A 242 4.48 -12.51 -6.42
N VAL A 243 5.11 -11.35 -6.40
CA VAL A 243 6.47 -11.13 -6.94
C VAL A 243 7.53 -11.85 -6.11
N LEU A 244 7.35 -11.94 -4.79
CA LEU A 244 8.27 -12.69 -3.93
C LEU A 244 8.24 -14.19 -4.25
N MET A 245 7.03 -14.73 -4.52
CA MET A 245 6.88 -16.11 -4.97
C MET A 245 7.48 -16.31 -6.37
N ALA A 246 7.31 -15.36 -7.29
CA ALA A 246 7.97 -15.41 -8.60
C ALA A 246 9.49 -15.45 -8.47
N ASN A 247 10.09 -14.61 -7.65
CA ASN A 247 11.54 -14.61 -7.40
C ASN A 247 12.04 -15.94 -6.78
N ARG A 248 11.21 -16.60 -5.97
CA ARG A 248 11.55 -17.86 -5.32
C ARG A 248 11.49 -19.05 -6.24
N TYR A 249 10.45 -19.14 -7.08
CA TYR A 249 10.11 -20.37 -7.79
C TYR A 249 10.43 -20.34 -9.28
N LEU A 250 10.67 -19.17 -9.86
CA LEU A 250 11.02 -18.99 -11.26
C LEU A 250 12.51 -18.70 -11.45
N ASP A 251 12.98 -18.89 -12.68
CA ASP A 251 14.27 -18.37 -13.13
C ASP A 251 14.22 -16.83 -13.17
N LYS A 252 15.40 -16.19 -13.17
CA LYS A 252 15.52 -14.74 -13.06
C LYS A 252 14.80 -13.97 -14.17
N THR A 253 14.79 -14.52 -15.39
CA THR A 253 14.14 -13.89 -16.55
C THR A 253 12.63 -13.96 -16.42
N SER A 254 12.09 -15.14 -16.12
CA SER A 254 10.65 -15.34 -15.90
C SER A 254 10.13 -14.56 -14.69
N ALA A 255 10.91 -14.47 -13.61
CA ALA A 255 10.57 -13.62 -12.47
C ALA A 255 10.51 -12.15 -12.84
N GLY A 256 11.40 -11.68 -13.73
CA GLY A 256 11.36 -10.31 -14.28
C GLY A 256 10.14 -10.05 -15.16
N TYR A 257 9.76 -11.01 -16.00
CA TYR A 257 8.50 -10.93 -16.77
C TYR A 257 7.29 -10.84 -15.85
N TYR A 258 7.21 -11.70 -14.82
CA TYR A 258 6.11 -11.64 -13.86
C TYR A 258 6.11 -10.32 -13.07
N SER A 259 7.27 -9.83 -12.68
CA SER A 259 7.40 -8.52 -12.01
C SER A 259 6.84 -7.37 -12.85
N THR A 260 6.99 -7.44 -14.17
CA THR A 260 6.43 -6.46 -15.10
C THR A 260 4.91 -6.64 -15.23
N ILE A 261 4.42 -7.88 -15.30
CA ILE A 261 2.99 -8.20 -15.24
C ILE A 261 2.37 -7.67 -13.93
N SER A 262 3.06 -7.82 -12.81
CA SER A 262 2.60 -7.31 -11.50
C SER A 262 2.46 -5.78 -11.47
N LEU A 263 3.26 -5.02 -12.23
CA LEU A 263 3.02 -3.57 -12.37
C LEU A 263 1.67 -3.26 -13.04
N ILE A 264 1.28 -4.04 -14.04
CA ILE A 264 -0.02 -3.90 -14.72
C ILE A 264 -1.16 -4.30 -13.77
N ILE A 265 -0.99 -5.37 -13.01
CA ILE A 265 -1.93 -5.80 -11.98
C ILE A 265 -2.16 -4.67 -10.95
N LYS A 266 -1.11 -4.00 -10.53
CA LYS A 266 -1.16 -2.91 -9.54
C LYS A 266 -1.89 -1.65 -10.04
N MET A 267 -2.09 -1.46 -11.34
CA MET A 267 -2.95 -0.37 -11.83
C MET A 267 -4.37 -0.46 -11.26
N PHE A 268 -4.92 -1.67 -11.18
CA PHE A 268 -6.26 -1.91 -10.61
C PHE A 268 -6.29 -1.66 -9.10
N PHE A 269 -5.20 -1.99 -8.41
CA PHE A 269 -5.03 -1.67 -7.00
C PHE A 269 -5.05 -0.15 -6.77
N TYR A 270 -4.38 0.63 -7.63
CA TYR A 270 -4.38 2.09 -7.57
C TYR A 270 -5.74 2.73 -7.88
N ILE A 271 -6.60 2.07 -8.67
CA ILE A 271 -8.01 2.48 -8.84
C ILE A 271 -8.85 2.08 -7.62
N GLY A 272 -8.65 0.88 -7.10
CA GLY A 272 -9.40 0.34 -5.96
C GLY A 272 -9.18 1.14 -4.68
N THR A 273 -7.94 1.56 -4.41
CA THR A 273 -7.56 2.21 -3.15
C THR A 273 -8.31 3.52 -2.87
N PRO A 274 -8.39 4.51 -3.78
CA PRO A 274 -9.18 5.72 -3.55
C PRO A 274 -10.66 5.43 -3.34
N VAL A 275 -11.24 4.55 -4.17
CA VAL A 275 -12.65 4.18 -4.06
C VAL A 275 -12.94 3.53 -2.71
N ALA A 276 -12.06 2.62 -2.26
CA ALA A 276 -12.20 1.91 -1.00
C ALA A 276 -12.05 2.84 0.22
N SER A 277 -11.12 3.79 0.19
CA SER A 277 -10.89 4.74 1.29
C SER A 277 -12.07 5.70 1.45
N VAL A 278 -12.62 6.18 0.34
CA VAL A 278 -13.84 7.01 0.34
C VAL A 278 -15.02 6.21 0.85
N MET A 279 -15.24 5.00 0.34
CA MET A 279 -16.30 4.10 0.80
C MET A 279 -16.23 3.88 2.31
N PHE A 280 -15.05 3.57 2.85
CA PHE A 280 -14.83 3.36 4.27
C PHE A 280 -15.28 4.57 5.09
N SER A 281 -14.78 5.76 4.75
CA SER A 281 -15.08 7.01 5.46
C SER A 281 -16.58 7.34 5.45
N TYR A 282 -17.24 7.23 4.31
CA TYR A 282 -18.67 7.53 4.19
C TYR A 282 -19.56 6.49 4.89
N ILE A 283 -19.15 5.21 4.93
CA ILE A 283 -19.87 4.21 5.72
C ILE A 283 -19.83 4.58 7.20
N LEU A 284 -18.69 5.00 7.74
CA LEU A 284 -18.58 5.41 9.14
C LEU A 284 -19.46 6.62 9.45
N ILE A 285 -19.51 7.63 8.58
CA ILE A 285 -20.40 8.78 8.72
C ILE A 285 -21.86 8.33 8.70
N ALA A 286 -22.26 7.50 7.73
CA ALA A 286 -23.64 7.03 7.63
C ALA A 286 -24.07 6.18 8.84
N LYS A 287 -23.14 5.44 9.45
CA LYS A 287 -23.37 4.72 10.71
C LYS A 287 -23.59 5.65 11.88
N LYS A 288 -22.78 6.73 11.98
CA LYS A 288 -22.96 7.76 13.01
C LYS A 288 -24.33 8.42 12.90
N ASP A 289 -24.80 8.65 11.65
CA ASP A 289 -26.13 9.20 11.34
C ASP A 289 -27.26 8.15 11.50
N ASN A 290 -26.98 6.89 11.86
CA ASN A 290 -27.91 5.75 11.89
C ASN A 290 -28.69 5.54 10.57
N ASN A 291 -28.14 5.96 9.42
CA ASN A 291 -28.81 5.94 8.13
C ASN A 291 -28.41 4.72 7.28
N LYS A 292 -29.06 3.56 7.55
CA LYS A 292 -28.81 2.29 6.86
C LYS A 292 -29.05 2.34 5.34
N ASN A 293 -29.94 3.20 4.86
CA ASN A 293 -30.18 3.36 3.42
C ASN A 293 -29.01 4.07 2.74
N LYS A 294 -28.45 5.09 3.40
CA LYS A 294 -27.24 5.80 2.94
C LYS A 294 -26.04 4.85 2.89
N GLU A 295 -25.83 4.02 3.94
CA GLU A 295 -24.77 3.00 3.97
C GLU A 295 -24.85 2.06 2.74
N ARG A 296 -26.05 1.56 2.44
CA ARG A 296 -26.27 0.65 1.30
C ARG A 296 -25.94 1.29 -0.04
N LYS A 297 -26.41 2.53 -0.23
CA LYS A 297 -26.14 3.30 -1.46
C LYS A 297 -24.64 3.55 -1.65
N ILE A 298 -23.93 3.92 -0.58
CA ILE A 298 -22.48 4.16 -0.62
C ILE A 298 -21.75 2.91 -1.10
N VAL A 299 -22.02 1.74 -0.50
CA VAL A 299 -21.37 0.49 -0.91
C VAL A 299 -21.70 0.12 -2.35
N TYR A 300 -22.98 0.27 -2.76
CA TYR A 300 -23.39 -0.03 -4.13
C TYR A 300 -22.68 0.87 -5.15
N TYR A 301 -22.70 2.20 -4.93
CA TYR A 301 -22.05 3.15 -5.83
C TYR A 301 -20.54 2.96 -5.88
N SER A 302 -19.89 2.64 -4.75
CA SER A 302 -18.44 2.40 -4.73
C SER A 302 -18.07 1.15 -5.52
N ILE A 303 -18.81 0.06 -5.36
CA ILE A 303 -18.59 -1.17 -6.13
C ILE A 303 -18.86 -0.92 -7.62
N ALA A 304 -19.96 -0.25 -7.97
CA ALA A 304 -20.31 0.06 -9.36
C ALA A 304 -19.25 0.95 -10.02
N LEU A 305 -18.75 1.97 -9.31
CA LEU A 305 -17.68 2.85 -9.79
C LEU A 305 -16.39 2.07 -10.04
N PHE A 306 -16.00 1.21 -9.09
CA PHE A 306 -14.81 0.37 -9.25
C PHE A 306 -14.95 -0.57 -10.45
N ILE A 307 -16.09 -1.25 -10.61
CA ILE A 307 -16.33 -2.16 -11.73
C ILE A 307 -16.25 -1.39 -13.05
N PHE A 308 -16.92 -0.25 -13.15
CA PHE A 308 -16.91 0.60 -14.35
C PHE A 308 -15.49 1.04 -14.71
N ALA A 309 -14.76 1.62 -13.77
CA ALA A 309 -13.39 2.06 -14.00
C ALA A 309 -12.45 0.90 -14.38
N SER A 310 -12.64 -0.26 -13.74
CA SER A 310 -11.87 -1.47 -14.04
C SER A 310 -12.19 -2.05 -15.42
N ILE A 311 -13.45 -2.02 -15.88
CA ILE A 311 -13.82 -2.42 -17.24
C ILE A 311 -13.18 -1.50 -18.27
N CYS A 312 -13.23 -0.18 -18.04
CA CYS A 312 -12.59 0.79 -18.94
C CYS A 312 -11.07 0.55 -19.02
N LEU A 313 -10.41 0.37 -17.88
CA LEU A 313 -8.97 0.05 -17.85
C LEU A 313 -8.68 -1.29 -18.52
N SER A 314 -9.50 -2.32 -18.29
CA SER A 314 -9.34 -3.63 -18.91
C SER A 314 -9.44 -3.58 -20.42
N ALA A 315 -10.44 -2.89 -20.94
CA ALA A 315 -10.61 -2.68 -22.37
C ALA A 315 -9.40 -1.95 -22.98
N PHE A 316 -8.94 -0.90 -22.32
CA PHE A 316 -7.76 -0.14 -22.75
C PHE A 316 -6.50 -1.02 -22.77
N LEU A 317 -6.24 -1.80 -21.70
CA LEU A 317 -5.08 -2.67 -21.60
C LEU A 317 -5.09 -3.80 -22.63
N ILE A 318 -6.26 -4.40 -22.93
CA ILE A 318 -6.38 -5.50 -23.90
C ILE A 318 -6.25 -4.96 -25.34
N ILE A 319 -6.95 -3.89 -25.67
CA ILE A 319 -6.94 -3.31 -27.05
C ILE A 319 -5.55 -2.80 -27.40
N PHE A 320 -4.90 -2.12 -26.47
CA PHE A 320 -3.59 -1.50 -26.69
C PHE A 320 -2.44 -2.30 -26.07
N ALA A 321 -2.60 -3.61 -25.83
CA ALA A 321 -1.62 -4.47 -25.14
C ALA A 321 -0.20 -4.33 -25.72
N LYS A 322 -0.07 -4.45 -27.05
CA LYS A 322 1.22 -4.33 -27.75
C LYS A 322 1.84 -2.93 -27.56
N GLN A 323 1.05 -1.88 -27.80
CA GLN A 323 1.52 -0.50 -27.68
C GLN A 323 1.95 -0.19 -26.24
N ILE A 324 1.16 -0.61 -25.24
CA ILE A 324 1.45 -0.40 -23.84
C ILE A 324 2.76 -1.08 -23.44
N VAL A 325 2.94 -2.36 -23.81
CA VAL A 325 4.15 -3.10 -23.49
C VAL A 325 5.38 -2.48 -24.14
N LEU A 326 5.32 -2.16 -25.43
CA LEU A 326 6.45 -1.60 -26.16
C LEU A 326 6.80 -0.18 -25.69
N ILE A 327 5.79 0.67 -25.45
CA ILE A 327 6.02 2.05 -25.01
C ILE A 327 6.48 2.09 -23.56
N GLN A 328 5.86 1.29 -22.67
CA GLN A 328 6.20 1.34 -21.23
C GLN A 328 7.44 0.51 -20.90
N PHE A 329 7.59 -0.71 -21.49
CA PHE A 329 8.58 -1.69 -21.01
C PHE A 329 9.66 -2.08 -22.03
N THR A 330 9.58 -1.64 -23.28
CA THR A 330 10.49 -1.97 -24.39
C THR A 330 10.26 -3.35 -25.01
N ASN A 331 10.91 -3.59 -26.17
CA ASN A 331 10.78 -4.83 -26.94
C ASN A 331 11.21 -6.09 -26.17
N ARG A 332 12.06 -5.94 -25.12
CA ARG A 332 12.49 -7.06 -24.26
C ARG A 332 11.33 -7.80 -23.59
N TYR A 333 10.18 -7.16 -23.47
CA TYR A 333 9.02 -7.68 -22.78
C TYR A 333 7.89 -8.11 -23.73
N GLU A 334 8.14 -8.28 -25.03
CA GLU A 334 7.13 -8.74 -25.99
C GLU A 334 6.48 -10.08 -25.58
N ALA A 335 7.24 -10.95 -24.92
CA ALA A 335 6.76 -12.24 -24.43
C ALA A 335 5.57 -12.12 -23.42
N ILE A 336 5.38 -10.95 -22.78
CA ILE A 336 4.25 -10.78 -21.84
C ILE A 336 2.96 -10.31 -22.53
N ILE A 337 2.98 -9.89 -23.79
CA ILE A 337 1.79 -9.38 -24.50
C ILE A 337 0.63 -10.38 -24.46
N PRO A 338 0.81 -11.68 -24.74
CA PRO A 338 -0.28 -12.67 -24.67
C PRO A 338 -0.85 -12.87 -23.27
N LEU A 339 -0.12 -12.43 -22.24
CA LEU A 339 -0.49 -12.60 -20.84
C LEU A 339 -1.28 -11.41 -20.26
N ILE A 340 -1.41 -10.31 -21.03
CA ILE A 340 -2.17 -9.12 -20.59
C ILE A 340 -3.62 -9.46 -20.19
N PRO A 341 -4.38 -10.28 -20.92
CA PRO A 341 -5.72 -10.67 -20.47
C PRO A 341 -5.75 -11.36 -19.11
N GLN A 342 -4.73 -12.19 -18.81
CA GLN A 342 -4.61 -12.82 -17.48
C GLN A 342 -4.25 -11.77 -16.41
N ALA A 343 -3.33 -10.86 -16.70
CA ALA A 343 -2.96 -9.74 -15.82
C ALA A 343 -4.16 -8.86 -15.46
N VAL A 344 -5.06 -8.63 -16.42
CA VAL A 344 -6.31 -7.90 -16.19
C VAL A 344 -7.22 -8.62 -15.18
N ILE A 345 -7.39 -9.94 -15.30
CA ILE A 345 -8.17 -10.74 -14.34
C ILE A 345 -7.54 -10.66 -12.94
N PHE A 346 -6.23 -10.81 -12.86
CA PHE A 346 -5.48 -10.73 -11.59
C PHE A 346 -5.63 -9.34 -10.97
N GLY A 347 -5.48 -8.29 -11.76
CA GLY A 347 -5.61 -6.92 -11.33
C GLY A 347 -7.01 -6.58 -10.83
N PHE A 348 -8.05 -7.00 -11.57
CA PHE A 348 -9.43 -6.83 -11.15
C PHE A 348 -9.68 -7.50 -9.79
N SER A 349 -9.20 -8.74 -9.62
CA SER A 349 -9.31 -9.47 -8.36
C SER A 349 -8.61 -8.72 -7.21
N LEU A 350 -7.38 -8.25 -7.44
CA LEU A 350 -6.62 -7.51 -6.43
C LEU A 350 -7.29 -6.18 -6.06
N GLY A 351 -7.73 -5.40 -7.03
CA GLY A 351 -8.45 -4.15 -6.79
C GLY A 351 -9.77 -4.36 -6.04
N PHE A 352 -10.51 -5.44 -6.38
CA PHE A 352 -11.71 -5.79 -5.64
C PHE A 352 -11.42 -6.25 -4.20
N THR A 353 -10.27 -6.89 -3.97
CA THR A 353 -9.80 -7.27 -2.63
C THR A 353 -9.62 -6.03 -1.74
N VAL A 354 -9.10 -4.92 -2.27
CA VAL A 354 -8.99 -3.65 -1.55
C VAL A 354 -10.36 -3.13 -1.12
N ILE A 355 -11.36 -3.20 -2.02
CA ILE A 355 -12.75 -2.81 -1.72
C ILE A 355 -13.33 -3.68 -0.60
N ALA A 356 -13.20 -5.00 -0.73
CA ALA A 356 -13.72 -5.96 0.26
C ALA A 356 -13.04 -5.80 1.63
N PHE A 357 -11.74 -5.55 1.64
CA PHE A 357 -10.97 -5.31 2.86
C PHE A 357 -11.46 -4.05 3.60
N ASN A 358 -11.55 -2.92 2.91
CA ASN A 358 -12.05 -1.67 3.51
C ASN A 358 -13.53 -1.76 3.93
N TYR A 359 -14.35 -2.51 3.17
CA TYR A 359 -15.70 -2.87 3.58
C TYR A 359 -15.68 -3.63 4.91
N GLY A 360 -14.86 -4.67 5.01
CA GLY A 360 -14.71 -5.46 6.23
C GLY A 360 -14.25 -4.63 7.42
N LEU A 361 -13.27 -3.76 7.24
CA LEU A 361 -12.81 -2.82 8.28
C LEU A 361 -13.95 -1.90 8.75
N ALA A 362 -14.74 -1.34 7.81
CA ALA A 362 -15.87 -0.47 8.16
C ALA A 362 -16.94 -1.18 8.99
N TYR A 363 -17.13 -2.48 8.79
CA TYR A 363 -18.09 -3.30 9.54
C TYR A 363 -17.47 -4.14 10.66
N LYS A 364 -16.16 -3.98 10.94
CA LYS A 364 -15.40 -4.75 11.94
C LYS A 364 -15.46 -6.27 11.69
N LEU A 365 -15.48 -6.68 10.43
CA LEU A 365 -15.48 -8.08 10.01
C LEU A 365 -14.04 -8.57 9.91
N PHE A 366 -13.44 -8.94 11.03
CA PHE A 366 -12.04 -9.35 11.05
C PHE A 366 -11.85 -10.84 10.75
N ALA A 367 -12.71 -11.69 11.28
CA ALA A 367 -12.60 -13.14 11.16
C ALA A 367 -12.51 -13.66 9.70
N PRO A 368 -13.26 -13.14 8.71
CA PRO A 368 -13.14 -13.61 7.33
C PRO A 368 -11.74 -13.43 6.73
N PHE A 369 -10.97 -12.44 7.15
CA PHE A 369 -9.65 -12.18 6.55
C PHE A 369 -8.58 -13.19 6.96
N TYR A 370 -8.78 -13.95 8.05
CA TYR A 370 -7.87 -15.06 8.38
C TYR A 370 -7.91 -16.18 7.34
N VAL A 371 -8.99 -16.33 6.59
CA VAL A 371 -9.09 -17.32 5.48
C VAL A 371 -8.08 -17.00 4.38
N TYR A 372 -7.64 -15.75 4.24
CA TYR A 372 -6.57 -15.42 3.30
C TYR A 372 -5.27 -16.18 3.58
N LEU A 373 -4.97 -16.51 4.83
CA LEU A 373 -3.81 -17.34 5.17
C LEU A 373 -3.95 -18.75 4.60
N ILE A 374 -5.16 -19.31 4.61
CA ILE A 374 -5.44 -20.64 4.04
C ILE A 374 -5.27 -20.60 2.51
N ILE A 375 -5.81 -19.56 1.86
CA ILE A 375 -5.65 -19.36 0.41
C ILE A 375 -4.17 -19.22 0.05
N PHE A 376 -3.43 -18.45 0.83
CA PHE A 376 -2.00 -18.27 0.61
C PHE A 376 -1.22 -19.57 0.85
N ALA A 377 -1.51 -20.31 1.92
CA ALA A 377 -0.88 -21.59 2.20
C ALA A 377 -1.07 -22.58 1.04
N TYR A 378 -2.28 -22.64 0.46
CA TYR A 378 -2.54 -23.43 -0.74
C TYR A 378 -1.61 -23.05 -1.89
N VAL A 379 -1.46 -21.75 -2.18
CA VAL A 379 -0.55 -21.28 -3.25
C VAL A 379 0.89 -21.67 -2.96
N TYR A 380 1.35 -21.44 -1.73
CA TYR A 380 2.71 -21.78 -1.34
C TYR A 380 3.01 -23.27 -1.53
N PHE A 381 2.14 -24.16 -1.05
CA PHE A 381 2.31 -25.60 -1.21
C PHE A 381 2.21 -26.06 -2.67
N SER A 382 1.31 -25.45 -3.45
CA SER A 382 1.16 -25.75 -4.89
C SER A 382 2.40 -25.36 -5.68
N LEU A 383 3.00 -24.20 -5.40
CA LEU A 383 4.25 -23.76 -6.02
C LEU A 383 5.46 -24.58 -5.57
N ARG A 384 5.49 -25.01 -4.31
CA ARG A 384 6.57 -25.83 -3.76
C ARG A 384 6.61 -27.22 -4.42
N ASN A 385 5.45 -27.83 -4.65
CA ASN A 385 5.33 -29.20 -5.16
C ASN A 385 5.14 -29.26 -6.69
N GLY A 386 4.89 -28.10 -7.34
CA GLY A 386 4.66 -28.02 -8.77
C GLY A 386 5.93 -27.89 -9.61
N LEU A 387 5.75 -27.94 -10.91
CA LEU A 387 6.82 -27.64 -11.87
C LEU A 387 7.20 -26.19 -11.79
N ARG A 388 8.50 -25.90 -11.78
CA ARG A 388 9.06 -24.53 -11.72
C ARG A 388 9.13 -23.88 -13.10
N THR A 389 8.02 -24.00 -13.87
CA THR A 389 7.87 -23.35 -15.17
C THR A 389 7.02 -22.10 -15.05
N PHE A 390 7.26 -21.15 -15.91
CA PHE A 390 6.48 -19.90 -15.95
C PHE A 390 4.98 -20.15 -16.18
N GLU A 391 4.64 -21.09 -17.06
CA GLU A 391 3.24 -21.46 -17.36
C GLU A 391 2.53 -22.03 -16.14
N ASN A 392 3.17 -22.97 -15.41
CA ASN A 392 2.59 -23.54 -14.20
C ASN A 392 2.43 -22.48 -13.11
N PHE A 393 3.39 -21.58 -12.97
CA PHE A 393 3.28 -20.45 -12.05
C PHE A 393 2.08 -19.57 -12.38
N MET A 394 1.93 -19.16 -13.64
CA MET A 394 0.79 -18.35 -14.09
C MET A 394 -0.55 -19.06 -13.89
N PHE A 395 -0.60 -20.38 -14.07
CA PHE A 395 -1.80 -21.18 -13.82
C PHE A 395 -2.19 -21.19 -12.33
N ILE A 396 -1.22 -21.40 -11.43
CA ILE A 396 -1.44 -21.35 -9.98
C ILE A 396 -1.89 -19.95 -9.55
N MET A 397 -1.26 -18.89 -10.06
CA MET A 397 -1.67 -17.51 -9.79
C MET A 397 -3.08 -17.23 -10.32
N LYS A 398 -3.47 -17.79 -11.45
CA LYS A 398 -4.86 -17.67 -11.96
C LYS A 398 -5.88 -18.27 -10.99
N ILE A 399 -5.62 -19.47 -10.47
CA ILE A 399 -6.47 -20.07 -9.44
C ILE A 399 -6.53 -19.21 -8.21
N PHE A 400 -5.38 -18.72 -7.73
CA PHE A 400 -5.28 -17.84 -6.57
C PHE A 400 -6.15 -16.60 -6.70
N PHE A 401 -5.98 -15.81 -7.75
CA PHE A 401 -6.71 -14.57 -7.92
C PHE A 401 -8.21 -14.79 -8.15
N ILE A 402 -8.60 -15.83 -8.86
CA ILE A 402 -10.02 -16.19 -9.03
C ILE A 402 -10.65 -16.61 -7.69
N THR A 403 -9.97 -17.45 -6.91
CA THR A 403 -10.43 -17.87 -5.57
C THR A 403 -10.56 -16.65 -4.65
N LEU A 404 -9.60 -15.75 -4.68
CA LEU A 404 -9.61 -14.52 -3.91
C LEU A 404 -10.80 -13.62 -4.28
N LEU A 405 -11.08 -13.47 -5.58
CA LEU A 405 -12.23 -12.71 -6.07
C LEU A 405 -13.56 -13.30 -5.59
N ILE A 406 -13.76 -14.60 -5.81
CA ILE A 406 -14.98 -15.31 -5.40
C ILE A 406 -15.18 -15.17 -3.88
N TYR A 407 -14.13 -15.39 -3.10
CA TYR A 407 -14.18 -15.28 -1.65
C TYR A 407 -14.57 -13.86 -1.18
N ASN A 408 -14.00 -12.82 -1.79
CA ASN A 408 -14.34 -11.44 -1.48
C ASN A 408 -15.79 -11.07 -1.80
N ILE A 409 -16.32 -11.58 -2.92
CA ILE A 409 -17.74 -11.42 -3.26
C ILE A 409 -18.60 -12.09 -2.19
N LEU A 410 -18.25 -13.31 -1.77
CA LEU A 410 -18.99 -14.06 -0.74
C LEU A 410 -18.99 -13.32 0.61
N ILE A 411 -17.87 -12.73 1.06
CA ILE A 411 -17.81 -11.93 2.30
C ILE A 411 -18.89 -10.83 2.26
N ILE A 412 -18.92 -10.05 1.20
CA ILE A 412 -19.86 -8.93 1.06
C ILE A 412 -21.31 -9.42 1.00
N LEU A 413 -21.59 -10.48 0.23
CA LEU A 413 -22.93 -11.02 0.05
C LEU A 413 -23.48 -11.63 1.34
N ILE A 414 -22.71 -12.50 2.01
CA ILE A 414 -23.13 -13.17 3.25
C ILE A 414 -23.41 -12.13 4.32
N HIS A 415 -22.50 -11.17 4.52
CA HIS A 415 -22.72 -10.11 5.51
C HIS A 415 -23.99 -9.29 5.22
N ARG A 416 -24.28 -9.01 3.94
CA ARG A 416 -25.51 -8.31 3.55
C ARG A 416 -26.77 -9.11 3.80
N ILE A 417 -26.73 -10.44 3.60
CA ILE A 417 -27.84 -11.34 3.92
C ILE A 417 -28.10 -11.31 5.43
N ILE A 418 -27.06 -11.46 6.26
CA ILE A 418 -27.17 -11.40 7.71
C ILE A 418 -27.79 -10.07 8.17
N LEU A 419 -27.36 -8.94 7.61
CA LEU A 419 -27.93 -7.64 7.94
C LEU A 419 -29.41 -7.48 7.54
N ARG A 420 -29.87 -8.23 6.51
CA ARG A 420 -31.30 -8.24 6.10
C ARG A 420 -32.13 -9.13 7.00
N THR A 421 -31.63 -10.32 7.38
CA THR A 421 -32.36 -11.24 8.26
C THR A 421 -32.52 -10.68 9.67
N ASN A 422 -31.49 -10.08 10.23
CA ASN A 422 -31.56 -9.41 11.54
C ASN A 422 -32.52 -8.19 11.55
N LYS A 423 -32.92 -7.68 10.39
CA LYS A 423 -33.92 -6.61 10.28
C LYS A 423 -35.37 -7.13 10.23
N LYS A 424 -35.57 -8.41 9.85
CA LYS A 424 -36.89 -9.03 9.84
C LYS A 424 -37.29 -9.62 11.20
N LEU A 425 -36.30 -9.81 12.09
CA LEU A 425 -36.48 -10.34 13.43
C LEU A 425 -36.65 -9.26 14.52
N LYS A 426 -36.51 -7.97 14.16
CA LYS A 426 -36.84 -6.79 14.98
C LYS A 426 -38.04 -6.06 14.39
#